data_61ad0b2ece50adcbffc02486bf8758d1
#
_entry.id   61ad0b2ece50adcbffc02486bf8758d1
#
_cell.length_a   1.000
_cell.length_b   1.000
_cell.length_c   1.000
_cell.angle_alpha   90.00
_cell.angle_beta   90.00
_cell.angle_gamma   90.00
#
_symmetry.space_group_name_H-M   'P 1'
#
loop_
_entity.id
_entity.type
_entity.pdbx_description
1 polymer ?
#
loop_
_entity_poly.entity_id
_entity_poly.type
_entity_poly.pdbx_seq_one_letter_code
_entity_poly.pdbx_strand_id
1 'polypeptide(L)'
;MNSRVRTLYKIAAQPDGPAQARQIIAEELSSWLPAGVVNDIKLIVSELVTNGIVHGSAERDTPVLLDLVVNGKIHCRVLDHGPGFATHTRRQSAGGGWGLRVVEQLSDRWGMQHSPQRTVVWFERQPCELRE
;
A
#
# COMPACT_ATOMS: atom_id res chain seq x y z
N MET A 1 18.41 -18.75 6.51
CA MET A 1 18.77 -17.51 7.17
C MET A 1 17.64 -16.52 7.13
N ASN A 2 17.26 -16.03 8.24
CA ASN A 2 16.20 -15.05 8.32
C ASN A 2 16.75 -13.67 8.30
N SER A 3 16.61 -13.03 7.18
CA SER A 3 16.96 -11.64 7.06
C SER A 3 15.69 -10.83 7.11
N ARG A 4 15.67 -9.86 8.00
CA ARG A 4 14.57 -8.93 8.05
C ARG A 4 15.07 -7.62 7.47
N VAL A 5 14.39 -7.19 6.41
CA VAL A 5 14.71 -5.93 5.77
C VAL A 5 13.52 -5.02 5.93
N ARG A 6 13.78 -3.82 6.41
CA ARG A 6 12.73 -2.82 6.53
C ARG A 6 13.16 -1.55 5.84
N THR A 7 12.31 -1.04 5.01
CA THR A 7 12.57 0.19 4.29
C THR A 7 11.36 1.11 4.40
N LEU A 8 11.63 2.37 4.67
CA LEU A 8 10.58 3.37 4.82
C LEU A 8 10.82 4.46 3.78
N TYR A 9 9.81 4.70 2.97
CA TYR A 9 9.87 5.70 1.91
C TYR A 9 8.84 6.78 2.14
N LYS A 10 9.23 8.01 1.81
CA LYS A 10 8.31 9.13 1.77
C LYS A 10 7.95 9.40 0.33
N ILE A 11 6.67 9.38 0.04
CA ILE A 11 6.17 9.61 -1.31
C ILE A 11 5.40 10.92 -1.28
N ALA A 12 5.85 11.89 -2.08
CA ALA A 12 5.20 13.18 -2.13
C ALA A 12 3.74 13.02 -2.55
N ALA A 13 2.88 13.83 -1.96
CA ALA A 13 1.46 13.79 -2.27
C ALA A 13 1.20 14.52 -3.58
N GLN A 14 1.70 13.95 -4.67
CA GLN A 14 1.67 14.50 -6.01
C GLN A 14 1.08 13.47 -6.96
N PRO A 15 0.63 13.88 -8.13
CA PRO A 15 0.01 12.93 -9.07
C PRO A 15 0.91 11.77 -9.47
N ASP A 16 2.22 11.92 -9.42
CA ASP A 16 3.13 10.84 -9.79
C ASP A 16 3.48 9.93 -8.60
N GLY A 17 2.88 10.16 -7.44
CA GLY A 17 3.16 9.34 -6.27
C GLY A 17 2.91 7.86 -6.49
N PRO A 18 1.77 7.46 -7.07
CA PRO A 18 1.54 6.03 -7.30
C PRO A 18 2.58 5.40 -8.20
N ALA A 19 3.06 6.13 -9.22
CA ALA A 19 4.09 5.61 -10.09
C ALA A 19 5.41 5.45 -9.34
N GLN A 20 5.73 6.40 -8.46
CA GLN A 20 6.91 6.26 -7.61
C GLN A 20 6.82 5.02 -6.74
N ALA A 21 5.65 4.78 -6.17
CA ALA A 21 5.45 3.61 -5.31
C ALA A 21 5.68 2.33 -6.10
N ARG A 22 5.16 2.24 -7.30
CA ARG A 22 5.36 1.04 -8.13
C ARG A 22 6.84 0.85 -8.44
N GLN A 23 7.56 1.93 -8.70
CA GLN A 23 8.98 1.82 -8.99
C GLN A 23 9.76 1.34 -7.77
N ILE A 24 9.42 1.83 -6.59
CA ILE A 24 10.05 1.38 -5.36
C ILE A 24 9.85 -0.13 -5.19
N ILE A 25 8.62 -0.60 -5.39
CA ILE A 25 8.35 -2.03 -5.25
C ILE A 25 9.16 -2.83 -6.25
N ALA A 26 9.24 -2.36 -7.50
CA ALA A 26 10.02 -3.05 -8.51
C ALA A 26 11.49 -3.13 -8.11
N GLU A 27 12.03 -2.03 -7.63
CA GLU A 27 13.45 -1.99 -7.27
C GLU A 27 13.76 -2.85 -6.07
N GLU A 28 12.86 -2.89 -5.10
CA GLU A 28 13.11 -3.64 -3.88
C GLU A 28 12.88 -5.14 -4.06
N LEU A 29 11.96 -5.55 -4.91
CA LEU A 29 11.49 -6.92 -4.89
C LEU A 29 11.73 -7.71 -6.17
N SER A 30 11.97 -7.04 -7.31
CA SER A 30 11.96 -7.76 -8.58
C SER A 30 13.08 -8.77 -8.73
N SER A 31 14.19 -8.55 -8.04
CA SER A 31 15.34 -9.42 -8.23
C SER A 31 15.19 -10.78 -7.54
N TRP A 32 14.20 -10.93 -6.66
CA TRP A 32 14.10 -12.17 -5.91
C TRP A 32 12.69 -12.72 -5.78
N LEU A 33 11.69 -12.06 -6.34
CA LEU A 33 10.32 -12.55 -6.31
C LEU A 33 9.82 -12.79 -7.72
N PRO A 34 8.88 -13.74 -7.87
CA PRO A 34 8.26 -13.93 -9.18
C PRO A 34 7.56 -12.66 -9.65
N ALA A 35 7.54 -12.48 -10.96
CA ALA A 35 6.95 -11.28 -11.54
C ALA A 35 5.49 -11.11 -11.16
N GLY A 36 4.74 -12.22 -11.06
CA GLY A 36 3.33 -12.12 -10.68
C GLY A 36 3.14 -11.57 -9.29
N VAL A 37 3.99 -11.97 -8.35
CA VAL A 37 3.91 -11.46 -7.00
C VAL A 37 4.26 -9.98 -6.97
N VAL A 38 5.32 -9.59 -7.67
CA VAL A 38 5.73 -8.18 -7.73
C VAL A 38 4.60 -7.35 -8.32
N ASN A 39 3.97 -7.83 -9.39
CA ASN A 39 2.89 -7.09 -10.02
C ASN A 39 1.69 -6.93 -9.10
N ASP A 40 1.35 -7.97 -8.34
CA ASP A 40 0.28 -7.86 -7.36
C ASP A 40 0.58 -6.78 -6.34
N ILE A 41 1.80 -6.79 -5.81
CA ILE A 41 2.17 -5.82 -4.79
C ILE A 41 2.19 -4.41 -5.36
N LYS A 42 2.70 -4.26 -6.59
CA LYS A 42 2.70 -2.94 -7.24
C LYS A 42 1.29 -2.40 -7.37
N LEU A 43 0.35 -3.25 -7.75
CA LEU A 43 -1.02 -2.81 -7.91
C LEU A 43 -1.64 -2.40 -6.58
N ILE A 44 -1.46 -3.23 -5.55
CA ILE A 44 -1.99 -2.88 -4.23
C ILE A 44 -1.41 -1.55 -3.76
N VAL A 45 -0.10 -1.40 -3.83
CA VAL A 45 0.56 -0.23 -3.29
C VAL A 45 0.15 1.02 -4.05
N SER A 46 0.05 0.93 -5.38
CA SER A 46 -0.32 2.10 -6.15
C SER A 46 -1.74 2.56 -5.83
N GLU A 47 -2.65 1.61 -5.58
CA GLU A 47 -4.01 1.96 -5.20
C GLU A 47 -4.06 2.59 -3.82
N LEU A 48 -3.30 2.05 -2.89
CA LEU A 48 -3.29 2.59 -1.54
C LEU A 48 -2.64 3.97 -1.47
N VAL A 49 -1.60 4.18 -2.25
CA VAL A 49 -0.97 5.50 -2.31
C VAL A 49 -1.92 6.50 -2.95
N THR A 50 -2.61 6.10 -4.02
CA THR A 50 -3.61 6.97 -4.64
C THR A 50 -4.66 7.39 -3.61
N ASN A 51 -5.17 6.42 -2.85
CA ASN A 51 -6.18 6.73 -1.85
C ASN A 51 -5.63 7.66 -0.78
N GLY A 52 -4.39 7.44 -0.34
CA GLY A 52 -3.79 8.30 0.65
C GLY A 52 -3.63 9.72 0.17
N ILE A 53 -3.26 9.90 -1.10
CA ILE A 53 -3.11 11.24 -1.66
C ILE A 53 -4.48 11.91 -1.80
N VAL A 54 -5.44 11.19 -2.38
CA VAL A 54 -6.73 11.78 -2.68
C VAL A 54 -7.50 12.12 -1.42
N HIS A 55 -7.44 11.25 -0.41
CA HIS A 55 -8.32 11.37 0.74
C HIS A 55 -7.66 11.99 1.97
N GLY A 56 -6.39 12.33 1.89
CA GLY A 56 -5.75 12.83 3.09
C GLY A 56 -4.56 13.72 2.83
N SER A 57 -3.47 13.15 2.39
CA SER A 57 -2.17 13.83 2.44
C SER A 57 -2.06 15.02 1.51
N ALA A 58 -2.77 15.01 0.39
CA ALA A 58 -2.65 16.13 -0.56
C ALA A 58 -3.09 17.45 0.04
N GLU A 59 -4.19 17.43 0.79
CA GLU A 59 -4.68 18.68 1.39
C GLU A 59 -3.74 19.19 2.44
N ARG A 60 -3.00 18.31 3.08
CA ARG A 60 -2.12 18.71 4.17
C ARG A 60 -0.68 18.88 3.69
N ASP A 61 -0.45 18.64 2.41
CA ASP A 61 0.89 18.75 1.83
C ASP A 61 1.92 17.94 2.62
N THR A 62 1.52 16.76 3.03
CA THR A 62 2.39 15.84 3.75
C THR A 62 2.58 14.60 2.92
N PRO A 63 3.74 13.95 3.03
CA PRO A 63 3.99 12.75 2.23
C PRO A 63 3.16 11.58 2.72
N VAL A 64 2.92 10.66 1.80
CA VAL A 64 2.42 9.34 2.12
C VAL A 64 3.64 8.48 2.45
N LEU A 65 3.56 7.72 3.52
CA LEU A 65 4.67 6.87 3.93
C LEU A 65 4.41 5.45 3.48
N LEU A 66 5.41 4.84 2.90
CA LEU A 66 5.37 3.45 2.46
C LEU A 66 6.40 2.69 3.27
N ASP A 67 5.93 1.76 4.09
CA ASP A 67 6.76 0.99 5.00
C ASP A 67 6.74 -0.45 4.54
N LEU A 68 7.90 -0.95 4.13
CA LEU A 68 8.04 -2.27 3.56
C LEU A 68 8.92 -3.12 4.44
N VAL A 69 8.40 -4.24 4.92
CA VAL A 69 9.15 -5.19 5.74
C VAL A 69 9.13 -6.53 5.04
N VAL A 70 10.30 -7.09 4.82
CA VAL A 70 10.43 -8.40 4.21
C VAL A 70 11.06 -9.32 5.25
N ASN A 71 10.32 -10.37 5.60
CA ASN A 71 10.72 -11.25 6.67
C ASN A 71 10.01 -12.59 6.44
N GLY A 72 10.48 -13.35 5.45
CA GLY A 72 9.81 -14.58 5.08
C GLY A 72 8.52 -14.36 4.30
N LYS A 73 7.93 -13.21 4.45
CA LYS A 73 6.81 -12.75 3.65
C LYS A 73 6.91 -11.25 3.52
N ILE A 74 6.10 -10.68 2.68
CA ILE A 74 6.12 -9.24 2.44
C ILE A 74 5.01 -8.61 3.27
N HIS A 75 5.39 -7.66 4.11
CA HIS A 75 4.46 -6.89 4.92
C HIS A 75 4.63 -5.43 4.55
N CYS A 76 3.55 -4.79 4.19
CA CYS A 76 3.61 -3.42 3.70
C CYS A 76 2.55 -2.58 4.39
N ARG A 77 2.91 -1.36 4.73
CA ARG A 77 1.96 -0.39 5.29
C ARG A 77 2.04 0.89 4.48
N VAL A 78 0.87 1.47 4.23
CA VAL A 78 0.77 2.78 3.60
C VAL A 78 0.06 3.68 4.57
N LEU A 79 0.72 4.79 4.91
CA LEU A 79 0.23 5.71 5.94
C LEU A 79 0.06 7.09 5.35
N ASP A 80 -1.11 7.68 5.52
CA ASP A 80 -1.33 9.05 5.13
C ASP A 80 -1.75 9.88 6.35
N HIS A 81 -1.70 11.20 6.20
CA HIS A 81 -1.91 12.11 7.31
C HIS A 81 -3.27 12.79 7.23
N GLY A 82 -4.28 12.02 7.01
CA GLY A 82 -5.62 12.53 6.99
C GLY A 82 -6.56 11.52 7.59
N PRO A 83 -7.83 11.87 7.71
CA PRO A 83 -8.81 10.87 8.13
C PRO A 83 -8.95 9.80 7.08
N GLY A 84 -8.34 10.04 5.91
CA GLY A 84 -8.34 9.08 4.87
C GLY A 84 -9.74 8.81 4.37
N PHE A 85 -9.86 7.69 3.70
CA PHE A 85 -11.17 7.34 3.17
C PHE A 85 -12.00 6.55 4.17
N ALA A 86 -11.52 6.42 5.39
CA ALA A 86 -12.29 5.68 6.40
C ALA A 86 -13.61 6.35 6.71
N THR A 87 -13.63 7.67 6.70
CA THR A 87 -14.88 8.39 6.95
C THR A 87 -15.84 8.32 5.78
N HIS A 88 -15.36 7.90 4.63
CA HIS A 88 -16.16 7.82 3.42
C HIS A 88 -16.40 6.39 2.97
N THR A 89 -16.04 5.43 3.78
CA THR A 89 -15.97 4.05 3.36
C THR A 89 -17.27 3.54 2.77
N ARG A 90 -18.37 3.88 3.41
CA ARG A 90 -19.66 3.38 2.93
C ARG A 90 -20.01 3.91 1.55
N ARG A 91 -19.79 5.20 1.34
CA ARG A 91 -20.03 5.76 0.02
C ARG A 91 -19.02 5.26 -0.97
N GLN A 92 -17.77 5.12 -0.51
CA GLN A 92 -16.71 4.64 -1.38
C GLN A 92 -17.00 3.24 -1.85
N SER A 93 -17.52 2.39 -0.99
CA SER A 93 -17.77 1.02 -1.38
C SER A 93 -18.81 0.94 -2.48
N ALA A 94 -19.66 1.95 -2.57
CA ALA A 94 -20.62 1.97 -3.66
C ALA A 94 -20.00 2.45 -4.96
N GLY A 95 -18.99 3.28 -4.89
CA GLY A 95 -18.46 3.85 -6.11
C GLY A 95 -16.97 4.00 -6.18
N GLY A 96 -16.27 3.91 -5.06
CA GLY A 96 -14.87 4.24 -5.07
C GLY A 96 -13.95 3.36 -4.27
N GLY A 97 -14.42 2.28 -3.72
CA GLY A 97 -13.60 1.46 -2.84
C GLY A 97 -12.66 0.51 -3.55
N TRP A 98 -12.11 0.95 -4.67
CA TRP A 98 -11.30 0.07 -5.51
C TRP A 98 -10.04 -0.38 -4.83
N GLY A 99 -9.38 0.51 -4.08
CA GLY A 99 -8.15 0.14 -3.39
C GLY A 99 -8.35 -0.98 -2.40
N LEU A 100 -9.43 -0.93 -1.64
CA LEU A 100 -9.70 -1.99 -0.67
C LEU A 100 -10.05 -3.29 -1.36
N ARG A 101 -10.75 -3.23 -2.48
CA ARG A 101 -11.06 -4.45 -3.22
C ARG A 101 -9.79 -5.10 -3.74
N VAL A 102 -8.86 -4.29 -4.25
CA VAL A 102 -7.61 -4.81 -4.76
C VAL A 102 -6.80 -5.44 -3.65
N VAL A 103 -6.70 -4.76 -2.50
CA VAL A 103 -5.90 -5.31 -1.42
C VAL A 103 -6.53 -6.61 -0.91
N GLU A 104 -7.84 -6.66 -0.84
CA GLU A 104 -8.51 -7.87 -0.38
C GLU A 104 -8.27 -9.04 -1.32
N GLN A 105 -8.30 -8.78 -2.63
CA GLN A 105 -8.17 -9.84 -3.60
C GLN A 105 -6.74 -10.33 -3.75
N LEU A 106 -5.76 -9.45 -3.62
CA LEU A 106 -4.39 -9.78 -3.97
C LEU A 106 -3.48 -9.99 -2.78
N SER A 107 -3.93 -9.71 -1.57
CA SER A 107 -3.13 -9.95 -0.38
C SER A 107 -3.62 -11.21 0.32
N ASP A 108 -2.78 -11.73 1.21
CA ASP A 108 -3.17 -12.87 2.03
C ASP A 108 -3.86 -12.42 3.30
N ARG A 109 -3.48 -11.27 3.82
CA ARG A 109 -4.11 -10.65 4.97
C ARG A 109 -3.99 -9.14 4.82
N TRP A 110 -4.93 -8.42 5.39
CA TRP A 110 -4.84 -6.96 5.36
C TRP A 110 -5.70 -6.39 6.48
N GLY A 111 -5.45 -5.13 6.77
CA GLY A 111 -6.24 -4.41 7.76
C GLY A 111 -6.07 -2.92 7.61
N MET A 112 -6.87 -2.19 8.35
CA MET A 112 -6.87 -0.74 8.30
C MET A 112 -7.10 -0.18 9.68
N GLN A 113 -6.38 0.88 10.00
CA GLN A 113 -6.57 1.64 11.23
C GLN A 113 -6.62 3.11 10.87
N HIS A 114 -7.47 3.84 11.54
CA HIS A 114 -7.52 5.28 11.26
C HIS A 114 -7.87 6.06 12.51
N SER A 115 -7.46 7.31 12.49
CA SER A 115 -7.81 8.30 13.49
C SER A 115 -8.15 9.57 12.72
N PRO A 116 -8.59 10.63 13.40
CA PRO A 116 -8.86 11.88 12.68
C PRO A 116 -7.64 12.45 11.97
N GLN A 117 -6.43 12.07 12.39
CA GLN A 117 -5.21 12.63 11.82
C GLN A 117 -4.52 11.77 10.82
N ARG A 118 -4.82 10.46 10.79
CA ARG A 118 -4.10 9.61 9.85
C ARG A 118 -4.81 8.29 9.63
N THR A 119 -4.46 7.66 8.52
CA THR A 119 -4.97 6.35 8.15
C THR A 119 -3.79 5.47 7.80
N VAL A 120 -3.83 4.24 8.26
CA VAL A 120 -2.84 3.22 7.91
C VAL A 120 -3.57 2.02 7.33
N VAL A 121 -3.15 1.61 6.13
CA VAL A 121 -3.62 0.36 5.56
C VAL A 121 -2.40 -0.54 5.43
N TRP A 122 -2.51 -1.76 5.91
CA TRP A 122 -1.40 -2.71 5.83
C TRP A 122 -1.87 -3.98 5.13
N PHE A 123 -0.92 -4.69 4.53
CA PHE A 123 -1.22 -5.98 3.95
C PHE A 123 0.01 -6.88 4.01
N GLU A 124 -0.24 -8.18 3.90
CA GLU A 124 0.79 -9.21 3.84
C GLU A 124 0.58 -10.06 2.61
N ARG A 125 1.68 -10.46 2.00
CA ARG A 125 1.65 -11.26 0.79
C ARG A 125 2.78 -12.28 0.87
N GLN A 126 2.44 -13.54 0.59
CA GLN A 126 3.44 -14.58 0.53
C GLN A 126 4.34 -14.39 -0.69
N PRO A 127 5.60 -14.82 -0.60
CA PRO A 127 6.54 -14.60 -1.69
C PRO A 127 6.46 -15.64 -2.80
N CYS A 128 5.33 -16.28 -2.98
CA CYS A 128 5.16 -17.24 -4.06
C CYS A 128 3.89 -16.94 -4.81
N GLU A 129 3.82 -17.41 -6.05
CA GLU A 129 2.67 -17.11 -6.89
C GLU A 129 1.47 -17.97 -6.60
N LEU A 130 1.73 -19.21 -6.20
CA LEU A 130 0.63 -20.12 -5.94
C LEU A 130 -0.06 -19.78 -4.64
N ARG A 131 -1.35 -19.65 -4.71
CA ARG A 131 -2.18 -19.36 -3.55
C ARG A 131 -3.33 -20.34 -3.56
N GLU A 132 -3.45 -21.03 -2.47
CA GLU A 132 -4.52 -22.01 -2.35
C GLU A 132 -5.78 -21.41 -1.78
#